data_30ea701f3c8e526be535a3e030acbee2
#
_entry.id   30ea701f3c8e526be535a3e030acbee2
#
_cell.length_a   1.000
_cell.length_b   1.000
_cell.length_c   1.000
_cell.angle_alpha   90.00
_cell.angle_beta   90.00
_cell.angle_gamma   90.00
#
_symmetry.space_group_name_H-M   'P 1'
#
loop_
_entity.id
_entity.type
_entity.pdbx_description
1 polymer ?
#
loop_
_entity_poly.entity_id
_entity_poly.type
_entity_poly.pdbx_seq_one_letter_code
_entity_poly.pdbx_strand_id
1 'polypeptide(L)'
;MSTQEKDIKGSPDLVSISCTQTILNQLRNCICKLKINNTTGTGFFCTIPFGTINTMNCLITNYHVLNEQYYDKNTKITLLLDDDNSTAILDLTLERKTYFDKEYDIALIELIDIDKIEYFLELDDILKKEISLIEEIYKNNSVYIIQYPEGK
;
A
#
# COMPACT_ATOMS: atom_id res chain seq x y z
N MET A 1 19.47 -7.16 -16.10
CA MET A 1 19.31 -6.03 -17.05
C MET A 1 18.97 -4.81 -16.23
N SER A 2 19.87 -3.84 -16.18
CA SER A 2 19.63 -2.57 -15.48
C SER A 2 18.65 -1.74 -16.32
N THR A 3 17.43 -1.60 -15.86
CA THR A 3 16.47 -0.61 -16.39
C THR A 3 16.99 0.76 -15.99
N GLN A 4 17.54 1.52 -16.95
CA GLN A 4 17.82 2.94 -16.71
C GLN A 4 16.47 3.64 -16.51
N GLU A 5 16.26 4.18 -15.32
CA GLU A 5 15.20 5.14 -15.07
C GLU A 5 15.40 6.33 -16.01
N LYS A 6 14.39 6.60 -16.84
CA LYS A 6 14.38 7.80 -17.66
C LYS A 6 13.99 8.97 -16.78
N ASP A 7 14.88 9.95 -16.65
CA ASP A 7 14.56 11.24 -16.01
C ASP A 7 13.29 11.83 -16.63
N ILE A 8 12.28 12.07 -15.80
CA ILE A 8 11.07 12.78 -16.19
C ILE A 8 11.47 14.25 -16.42
N LYS A 9 11.43 14.68 -17.66
CA LYS A 9 11.72 16.07 -18.03
C LYS A 9 10.51 16.94 -17.68
N GLY A 10 10.65 17.76 -16.65
CA GLY A 10 9.68 18.77 -16.24
C GLY A 10 9.98 19.23 -14.80
N SER A 11 9.72 20.49 -14.48
CA SER A 11 9.70 20.92 -13.10
C SER A 11 8.40 20.42 -12.47
N PRO A 12 8.44 19.73 -11.33
CA PRO A 12 7.21 19.33 -10.63
C PRO A 12 6.42 20.57 -10.23
N ASP A 13 5.09 20.48 -10.30
CA ASP A 13 4.22 21.54 -9.80
C ASP A 13 4.43 21.76 -8.29
N LEU A 14 4.27 23.02 -7.86
CA LEU A 14 4.37 23.36 -6.44
C LEU A 14 3.24 22.65 -5.67
N VAL A 15 3.61 21.90 -4.64
CA VAL A 15 2.64 21.25 -3.75
C VAL A 15 2.01 22.28 -2.84
N SER A 16 0.68 22.39 -2.82
CA SER A 16 -0.01 23.27 -1.89
C SER A 16 0.15 22.79 -0.45
N ILE A 17 0.01 23.70 0.53
CA ILE A 17 0.06 23.35 1.96
C ILE A 17 -0.99 22.29 2.30
N SER A 18 -2.21 22.41 1.78
CA SER A 18 -3.28 21.42 2.00
C SER A 18 -2.94 20.04 1.44
N CYS A 19 -2.35 19.99 0.25
CA CYS A 19 -1.89 18.75 -0.35
C CYS A 19 -0.76 18.12 0.48
N THR A 20 0.21 18.93 0.94
CA THR A 20 1.27 18.46 1.82
C THR A 20 0.73 17.86 3.11
N GLN A 21 -0.26 18.50 3.74
CA GLN A 21 -0.91 17.98 4.94
C GLN A 21 -1.62 16.64 4.67
N THR A 22 -2.32 16.51 3.55
CA THR A 22 -2.96 15.25 3.15
C THR A 22 -1.92 14.14 2.96
N ILE A 23 -0.83 14.41 2.25
CA ILE A 23 0.28 13.45 2.05
C ILE A 23 0.87 13.03 3.40
N LEU A 24 1.14 13.97 4.31
CA LEU A 24 1.68 13.65 5.64
C LEU A 24 0.71 12.82 6.48
N ASN A 25 -0.59 13.12 6.42
CA ASN A 25 -1.60 12.33 7.13
C ASN A 25 -1.70 10.89 6.58
N GLN A 26 -1.64 10.73 5.26
CA GLN A 26 -1.62 9.41 4.63
C GLN A 26 -0.36 8.63 5.00
N LEU A 27 0.81 9.30 4.97
CA LEU A 27 2.08 8.70 5.39
C LEU A 27 2.00 8.16 6.83
N ARG A 28 1.50 8.96 7.76
CA ARG A 28 1.45 8.59 9.17
C ARG A 28 0.46 7.47 9.47
N ASN A 29 -0.69 7.48 8.82
CA ASN A 29 -1.81 6.64 9.22
C ASN A 29 -2.08 5.47 8.28
N CYS A 30 -1.70 5.57 7.01
CA CYS A 30 -2.05 4.56 5.99
C CYS A 30 -0.85 3.85 5.39
N ILE A 31 0.37 4.39 5.55
CA ILE A 31 1.58 3.78 5.01
C ILE A 31 2.39 3.20 6.16
N CYS A 32 2.87 1.99 6.02
CA CYS A 32 3.66 1.32 7.05
C CYS A 32 4.92 0.67 6.48
N LYS A 33 5.92 0.57 7.33
CA LYS A 33 7.08 -0.28 7.10
C LYS A 33 6.77 -1.67 7.66
N LEU A 34 6.84 -2.68 6.82
CA LEU A 34 6.67 -4.06 7.22
C LEU A 34 8.01 -4.66 7.69
N LYS A 35 7.95 -5.42 8.77
CA LYS A 35 9.05 -6.31 9.18
C LYS A 35 8.51 -7.72 9.35
N ILE A 36 9.07 -8.65 8.59
CA ILE A 36 8.71 -10.08 8.61
C ILE A 36 10.00 -10.87 8.68
N ASN A 37 10.34 -11.43 9.83
CA ASN A 37 11.64 -12.06 10.07
C ASN A 37 12.79 -11.09 9.70
N ASN A 38 13.55 -11.43 8.65
CA ASN A 38 14.68 -10.62 8.15
C ASN A 38 14.31 -9.80 6.89
N THR A 39 13.05 -9.83 6.48
CA THR A 39 12.56 -9.08 5.32
C THR A 39 11.89 -7.79 5.79
N THR A 40 12.17 -6.71 5.07
CA THR A 40 11.51 -5.41 5.27
C THR A 40 10.94 -4.92 3.95
N GLY A 41 9.89 -4.11 4.03
CA GLY A 41 9.26 -3.51 2.85
C GLY A 41 8.28 -2.43 3.24
N THR A 42 7.67 -1.81 2.24
CA THR A 42 6.57 -0.87 2.42
C THR A 42 5.24 -1.58 2.24
N GLY A 43 4.27 -1.24 3.08
CA GLY A 43 2.88 -1.61 2.87
C GLY A 43 1.97 -0.40 3.05
N PHE A 44 0.75 -0.53 2.60
CA PHE A 44 -0.27 0.48 2.82
C PHE A 44 -1.64 -0.15 3.09
N PHE A 45 -2.43 0.56 3.89
CA PHE A 45 -3.79 0.14 4.20
C PHE A 45 -4.75 0.76 3.21
N CYS A 46 -5.61 -0.06 2.63
CA CYS A 46 -6.53 0.36 1.59
C CYS A 46 -7.88 -0.33 1.74
N THR A 47 -8.96 0.40 1.50
CA THR A 47 -10.28 -0.18 1.33
C THR A 47 -10.51 -0.48 -0.13
N ILE A 48 -10.75 -1.74 -0.46
CA ILE A 48 -10.99 -2.20 -1.84
C ILE A 48 -12.42 -2.72 -2.02
N PRO A 49 -12.99 -2.64 -3.23
CA PRO A 49 -14.24 -3.35 -3.55
C PRO A 49 -14.05 -4.85 -3.39
N PHE A 50 -15.00 -5.51 -2.75
CA PHE A 50 -15.02 -6.95 -2.57
C PHE A 50 -16.41 -7.51 -2.91
N GLY A 51 -16.50 -8.24 -4.02
CA GLY A 51 -17.79 -8.64 -4.56
C GLY A 51 -18.56 -7.47 -5.19
N THR A 52 -19.89 -7.53 -5.20
CA THR A 52 -20.73 -6.55 -5.90
C THR A 52 -21.12 -5.34 -5.05
N ILE A 53 -21.21 -5.48 -3.73
CA ILE A 53 -21.75 -4.45 -2.82
C ILE A 53 -20.93 -4.25 -1.55
N ASN A 54 -19.92 -5.10 -1.29
CA ASN A 54 -19.11 -5.02 -0.09
C ASN A 54 -17.75 -4.39 -0.37
N THR A 55 -17.12 -3.93 0.68
CA THR A 55 -15.72 -3.49 0.69
C THR A 55 -14.91 -4.37 1.66
N MET A 56 -13.61 -4.42 1.45
CA MET A 56 -12.68 -5.12 2.32
C MET A 56 -11.51 -4.20 2.66
N ASN A 57 -11.23 -4.07 3.92
CA ASN A 57 -10.04 -3.38 4.41
C ASN A 57 -8.84 -4.33 4.31
N CYS A 58 -7.75 -3.89 3.74
CA CYS A 58 -6.60 -4.74 3.51
C CYS A 58 -5.26 -4.01 3.65
N LEU A 59 -4.25 -4.77 4.01
CA LEU A 59 -2.85 -4.44 3.84
C LEU A 59 -2.44 -4.87 2.42
N ILE A 60 -1.86 -3.95 1.66
CA ILE A 60 -1.29 -4.21 0.34
C ILE A 60 0.22 -4.00 0.40
N THR A 61 0.97 -4.94 -0.14
CA THR A 61 2.44 -4.88 -0.24
C THR A 61 2.91 -5.67 -1.45
N ASN A 62 4.22 -5.80 -1.64
CA ASN A 62 4.79 -6.57 -2.72
C ASN A 62 4.85 -8.07 -2.38
N TYR A 63 4.68 -8.93 -3.40
CA TYR A 63 4.80 -10.38 -3.27
C TYR A 63 6.20 -10.80 -2.79
N HIS A 64 7.26 -10.15 -3.26
CA HIS A 64 8.62 -10.45 -2.80
C HIS A 64 8.86 -10.11 -1.31
N VAL A 65 8.04 -9.22 -0.71
CA VAL A 65 8.08 -8.89 0.73
C VAL A 65 7.25 -9.88 1.52
N LEU A 66 6.05 -10.22 1.04
CA LEU A 66 5.09 -11.10 1.71
C LEU A 66 4.45 -12.05 0.70
N ASN A 67 4.55 -13.36 0.91
CA ASN A 67 4.01 -14.39 0.04
C ASN A 67 3.42 -15.57 0.83
N GLU A 68 2.91 -16.58 0.13
CA GLU A 68 2.25 -17.76 0.71
C GLU A 68 3.11 -18.49 1.75
N GLN A 69 4.42 -18.48 1.60
CA GLN A 69 5.33 -19.18 2.52
C GLN A 69 5.29 -18.61 3.94
N TYR A 70 4.99 -17.32 4.08
CA TYR A 70 4.81 -16.69 5.39
C TYR A 70 3.43 -16.97 5.97
N TYR A 71 2.42 -17.04 5.11
CA TYR A 71 1.05 -17.30 5.50
C TYR A 71 0.87 -18.69 6.08
N ASP A 72 1.43 -19.70 5.45
CA ASP A 72 1.35 -21.09 5.88
C ASP A 72 1.98 -21.36 7.26
N LYS A 73 2.81 -20.45 7.74
CA LYS A 73 3.55 -20.58 9.02
C LYS A 73 2.91 -19.81 10.17
N ASN A 74 1.71 -19.25 10.02
CA ASN A 74 1.12 -18.35 11.01
C ASN A 74 2.11 -17.26 11.47
N THR A 75 2.76 -16.63 10.54
CA THR A 75 3.81 -15.66 10.80
C THR A 75 3.21 -14.36 11.35
N LYS A 76 3.93 -13.74 12.29
CA LYS A 76 3.60 -12.39 12.76
C LYS A 76 4.32 -11.36 11.92
N ILE A 77 3.57 -10.36 11.47
CA ILE A 77 4.09 -9.19 10.77
C ILE A 77 4.11 -8.02 11.74
N THR A 78 5.25 -7.35 11.85
CA THR A 78 5.34 -6.08 12.56
C THR A 78 5.13 -4.95 11.59
N LEU A 79 4.14 -4.10 11.85
CA LEU A 79 3.81 -2.90 11.09
C LEU A 79 4.30 -1.69 11.89
N LEU A 80 5.20 -0.92 11.33
CA LEU A 80 5.71 0.32 11.92
C LEU A 80 5.13 1.50 11.15
N LEU A 81 4.47 2.40 11.87
CA LEU A 81 3.81 3.59 11.34
C LEU A 81 4.42 4.85 11.94
N ASP A 82 4.15 6.00 11.32
CA ASP A 82 4.54 7.33 11.82
C ASP A 82 6.04 7.39 12.17
N ASP A 83 6.89 7.01 11.22
CA ASP A 83 8.35 6.95 11.40
C ASP A 83 8.78 6.12 12.61
N ASP A 84 8.22 4.93 12.73
CA ASP A 84 8.46 3.96 13.81
C ASP A 84 7.92 4.39 15.20
N ASN A 85 7.13 5.47 15.28
CA ASN A 85 6.53 5.93 16.55
C ASN A 85 5.33 5.07 17.00
N SER A 86 4.71 4.36 16.07
CA SER A 86 3.58 3.47 16.34
C SER A 86 3.83 2.08 15.77
N THR A 87 3.45 1.05 16.52
CA THR A 87 3.64 -0.35 16.13
C THR A 87 2.34 -1.12 16.26
N ALA A 88 1.98 -1.85 15.20
CA ALA A 88 0.93 -2.85 15.21
C ALA A 88 1.51 -4.24 14.88
N ILE A 89 0.87 -5.28 15.37
CA ILE A 89 1.25 -6.67 15.05
C ILE A 89 0.07 -7.33 14.36
N LEU A 90 0.32 -7.83 13.17
CA LEU A 90 -0.64 -8.58 12.37
C LEU A 90 -0.31 -10.07 12.43
N ASP A 91 -1.23 -10.86 12.93
CA ASP A 91 -1.12 -12.32 12.90
C ASP A 91 -1.70 -12.85 11.58
N LEU A 92 -0.87 -13.53 10.79
CA LEU A 92 -1.31 -14.21 9.58
C LEU A 92 -1.98 -15.52 9.95
N THR A 93 -3.31 -15.56 9.95
CA THR A 93 -4.10 -16.75 10.22
C THR A 93 -4.77 -17.27 8.94
N LEU A 94 -5.05 -18.56 8.88
CA LEU A 94 -5.74 -19.20 7.75
C LEU A 94 -7.17 -18.70 7.52
N GLU A 95 -7.74 -17.97 8.47
CA GLU A 95 -9.09 -17.43 8.38
C GLU A 95 -9.15 -16.11 7.58
N ARG A 96 -8.01 -15.43 7.39
CA ARG A 96 -7.96 -14.18 6.65
C ARG A 96 -8.04 -14.41 5.14
N LYS A 97 -8.77 -13.56 4.46
CA LYS A 97 -8.70 -13.53 2.99
C LYS A 97 -7.36 -12.97 2.56
N THR A 98 -6.75 -13.65 1.61
CA THR A 98 -5.45 -13.27 1.06
C THR A 98 -5.47 -13.38 -0.45
N TYR A 99 -4.67 -12.56 -1.09
CA TYR A 99 -4.40 -12.67 -2.52
C TYR A 99 -2.91 -12.46 -2.75
N PHE A 100 -2.29 -13.34 -3.51
CA PHE A 100 -0.88 -13.29 -3.87
C PHE A 100 -0.74 -13.39 -5.39
N ASP A 101 -0.02 -12.46 -5.97
CA ASP A 101 0.28 -12.45 -7.40
C ASP A 101 1.76 -12.19 -7.61
N LYS A 102 2.45 -13.22 -8.07
CA LYS A 102 3.89 -13.18 -8.31
C LYS A 102 4.23 -12.42 -9.60
N GLU A 103 3.36 -12.45 -10.60
CA GLU A 103 3.59 -11.80 -11.89
C GLU A 103 3.53 -10.27 -11.74
N TYR A 104 2.53 -9.80 -11.01
CA TYR A 104 2.36 -8.37 -10.72
C TYR A 104 3.06 -7.90 -9.43
N ASP A 105 3.75 -8.82 -8.73
CA ASP A 105 4.44 -8.54 -7.46
C ASP A 105 3.51 -7.93 -6.39
N ILE A 106 2.30 -8.48 -6.23
CA ILE A 106 1.28 -7.99 -5.31
C ILE A 106 0.96 -9.05 -4.25
N ALA A 107 0.88 -8.62 -3.00
CA ALA A 107 0.32 -9.35 -1.87
C ALA A 107 -0.74 -8.51 -1.17
N LEU A 108 -1.87 -9.13 -0.85
CA LEU A 108 -3.01 -8.50 -0.21
C LEU A 108 -3.50 -9.37 0.94
N ILE A 109 -3.67 -8.78 2.10
CA ILE A 109 -4.11 -9.45 3.34
C ILE A 109 -5.29 -8.69 3.92
N GLU A 110 -6.40 -9.39 4.19
CA GLU A 110 -7.55 -8.82 4.90
C GLU A 110 -7.15 -8.32 6.28
N LEU A 111 -7.60 -7.11 6.61
CA LEU A 111 -7.50 -6.53 7.96
C LEU A 111 -8.85 -6.65 8.65
N ILE A 112 -8.82 -7.05 9.91
CA ILE A 112 -9.99 -7.27 10.75
C ILE A 112 -9.91 -6.40 12.01
N ASP A 113 -11.01 -6.23 12.74
CA ASP A 113 -11.13 -5.29 13.86
C ASP A 113 -10.06 -5.46 14.95
N ILE A 114 -9.59 -6.70 15.16
CA ILE A 114 -8.55 -6.98 16.17
C ILE A 114 -7.19 -6.35 15.83
N ASP A 115 -6.94 -6.01 14.55
CA ASP A 115 -5.70 -5.38 14.10
C ASP A 115 -5.61 -3.91 14.51
N LYS A 116 -6.75 -3.31 14.88
CA LYS A 116 -6.87 -1.92 15.35
C LYS A 116 -6.30 -0.89 14.36
N ILE A 117 -6.44 -1.15 13.07
CA ILE A 117 -6.10 -0.20 12.01
C ILE A 117 -7.38 0.61 11.69
N GLU A 118 -7.30 1.93 11.83
CA GLU A 118 -8.46 2.82 11.72
C GLU A 118 -8.50 3.63 10.42
N TYR A 119 -7.35 3.79 9.77
CA TYR A 119 -7.21 4.65 8.59
C TYR A 119 -6.84 3.85 7.36
N PHE A 120 -7.53 4.14 6.27
CA PHE A 120 -7.37 3.43 5.00
C PHE A 120 -7.36 4.43 3.84
N LEU A 121 -6.54 4.15 2.84
CA LEU A 121 -6.63 4.82 1.55
C LEU A 121 -7.88 4.30 0.82
N GLU A 122 -8.50 5.15 0.05
CA GLU A 122 -9.58 4.80 -0.85
C GLU A 122 -9.06 4.69 -2.27
N LEU A 123 -9.58 3.74 -3.04
CA LEU A 123 -9.30 3.66 -4.47
C LEU A 123 -9.97 4.82 -5.19
N ASP A 124 -9.24 5.39 -6.15
CA ASP A 124 -9.81 6.43 -7.01
C ASP A 124 -10.97 5.86 -7.85
N ASP A 125 -12.12 6.51 -7.77
CA ASP A 125 -13.33 6.14 -8.53
C ASP A 125 -13.12 6.26 -10.04
N ILE A 126 -12.07 6.93 -10.47
CA ILE A 126 -11.70 7.07 -11.88
C ILE A 126 -11.42 5.70 -12.53
N LEU A 127 -10.99 4.71 -11.73
CA LEU A 127 -10.77 3.34 -12.21
C LEU A 127 -12.04 2.65 -12.71
N LYS A 128 -13.22 3.22 -12.40
CA LYS A 128 -14.51 2.75 -12.92
C LYS A 128 -14.90 3.40 -14.25
N LYS A 129 -14.12 4.38 -14.73
CA LYS A 129 -14.38 5.14 -15.97
C LYS A 129 -13.70 4.50 -17.16
N GLU A 130 -14.03 4.95 -18.36
CA GLU A 130 -13.39 4.48 -19.60
C GLU A 130 -11.89 4.83 -19.60
N ILE A 131 -11.09 3.93 -20.16
CA ILE A 131 -9.60 4.03 -20.20
C ILE A 131 -9.14 5.35 -20.84
N SER A 132 -9.82 5.80 -21.91
CA SER A 132 -9.51 7.07 -22.58
C SER A 132 -9.61 8.29 -21.65
N LEU A 133 -10.58 8.28 -20.75
CA LEU A 133 -10.79 9.35 -19.77
C LEU A 133 -9.73 9.29 -18.65
N ILE A 134 -9.29 8.09 -18.28
CA ILE A 134 -8.23 7.87 -17.29
C ILE A 134 -6.91 8.47 -17.78
N GLU A 135 -6.54 8.20 -19.04
CA GLU A 135 -5.33 8.75 -19.65
C GLU A 135 -5.34 10.28 -19.70
N GLU A 136 -6.48 10.89 -20.01
CA GLU A 136 -6.61 12.35 -20.06
C GLU A 136 -6.44 12.99 -18.69
N ILE A 137 -7.05 12.41 -17.65
CA ILE A 137 -7.01 12.94 -16.28
C ILE A 137 -5.62 12.85 -15.68
N TYR A 138 -4.89 11.73 -15.90
CA TYR A 138 -3.57 11.54 -15.30
C TYR A 138 -2.40 12.09 -16.13
N LYS A 139 -2.61 12.41 -17.40
CA LYS A 139 -1.54 12.75 -18.36
C LYS A 139 -0.61 13.88 -17.93
N ASN A 140 -1.10 14.83 -17.15
CA ASN A 140 -0.33 16.01 -16.76
C ASN A 140 -0.34 16.26 -15.23
N ASN A 141 -0.71 15.26 -14.44
CA ASN A 141 -0.73 15.40 -13.00
C ASN A 141 0.58 14.91 -12.37
N SER A 142 1.06 15.66 -11.38
CA SER A 142 2.21 15.24 -10.59
C SER A 142 1.82 14.07 -9.68
N VAL A 143 2.65 13.03 -9.63
CA VAL A 143 2.45 11.86 -8.77
C VAL A 143 3.52 11.85 -7.69
N TYR A 144 3.13 11.62 -6.46
CA TYR A 144 4.02 11.49 -5.31
C TYR A 144 3.98 10.05 -4.82
N ILE A 145 5.15 9.44 -4.70
CA ILE A 145 5.30 8.07 -4.20
C ILE A 145 5.86 8.14 -2.78
N ILE A 146 5.12 7.56 -1.84
CA ILE A 146 5.55 7.43 -0.45
C ILE A 146 5.96 5.99 -0.22
N GLN A 147 7.18 5.77 0.22
CA GLN A 147 7.72 4.44 0.45
C GLN A 147 8.86 4.46 1.47
N TYR A 148 9.19 3.31 2.02
CA TYR A 148 10.37 3.06 2.85
C TYR A 148 11.40 2.27 2.01
N PRO A 149 12.31 2.93 1.26
CA PRO A 149 13.29 2.23 0.43
C PRO A 149 14.17 1.34 1.29
N GLU A 150 14.34 0.08 0.88
CA GLU A 150 15.12 -0.92 1.64
C GLU A 150 14.70 -1.05 3.11
N GLY A 151 13.47 -0.63 3.47
CA GLY A 151 12.97 -0.65 4.83
C GLY A 151 13.68 0.34 5.78
N LYS A 152 14.20 1.45 5.25
CA LYS A 152 14.83 2.54 6.02
C LYS A 152 13.90 3.70 6.17
#